data_4739c316144638a51a566decbd097eec
#
_entry.id   4739c316144638a51a566decbd097eec
#
_cell.length_a   1.000
_cell.length_b   1.000
_cell.length_c   1.000
_cell.angle_alpha   90.00
_cell.angle_beta   90.00
_cell.angle_gamma   90.00
#
_symmetry.space_group_name_H-M   'P 1'
#
loop_
_entity.id
_entity.type
_entity.pdbx_description
1 polymer ?
#
loop_
_entity_poly.entity_id
_entity_poly.type
_entity_poly.pdbx_seq_one_letter_code
_entity_poly.pdbx_strand_id
1 'polypeptide(L)'
;PLHPERGQILVTERLAPVLPVPASGLRQTGEGTVMIGVTQEDVGYDLSTTSAAAVRMTRKALRILPELGKARLVRQWSCLRVMTPDGYPVYASSPMYPGAEIATCHSGVTLASFHAGPYAQALASGRHLQTLNAFPLERFNVPKNQSPQHTTADAHH
;
A
#
# COMPACT_ATOMS: atom_id res chain seq x y z
N PRO A 1 -5.28 16.93 1.94
CA PRO A 1 -5.81 16.35 0.70
C PRO A 1 -5.19 14.96 0.45
N LEU A 2 -6.01 14.03 -0.09
CA LEU A 2 -5.53 12.73 -0.54
C LEU A 2 -4.78 12.89 -1.86
N HIS A 3 -3.79 12.03 -2.11
CA HIS A 3 -3.08 12.00 -3.39
C HIS A 3 -2.92 10.55 -3.89
N PRO A 4 -2.89 10.33 -5.20
CA PRO A 4 -2.62 9.02 -5.77
C PRO A 4 -1.12 8.73 -5.76
N GLU A 5 -0.75 7.48 -5.46
CA GLU A 5 0.61 6.96 -5.62
C GLU A 5 0.55 5.71 -6.48
N ARG A 6 1.25 5.70 -7.63
CA ARG A 6 1.30 4.53 -8.50
C ARG A 6 2.22 3.47 -7.94
N GLY A 7 1.73 2.23 -7.91
CA GLY A 7 2.52 1.04 -7.68
C GLY A 7 2.46 0.09 -8.86
N GLN A 8 3.61 -0.31 -9.39
CA GLN A 8 3.72 -1.32 -10.42
C GLN A 8 4.15 -2.67 -9.84
N ILE A 9 3.67 -3.75 -10.43
CA ILE A 9 3.97 -5.12 -10.01
C ILE A 9 4.18 -6.00 -11.23
N LEU A 10 5.07 -6.99 -11.09
CA LEU A 10 5.33 -8.01 -12.11
C LEU A 10 4.86 -9.37 -11.58
N VAL A 11 4.48 -10.25 -12.49
CA VAL A 11 4.11 -11.64 -12.18
C VAL A 11 4.83 -12.58 -13.13
N THR A 12 5.42 -13.63 -12.57
CA THR A 12 6.06 -14.69 -13.33
C THR A 12 5.04 -15.74 -13.81
N GLU A 13 5.47 -16.60 -14.71
CA GLU A 13 4.84 -17.90 -14.90
C GLU A 13 4.81 -18.71 -13.60
N ARG A 14 4.10 -19.83 -13.59
CA ARG A 14 4.07 -20.75 -12.45
C ARG A 14 5.41 -21.47 -12.31
N LEU A 15 5.95 -21.45 -11.11
CA LEU A 15 7.20 -22.12 -10.75
C LEU A 15 6.94 -23.18 -9.67
N ALA A 16 7.83 -24.14 -9.55
CA ALA A 16 7.88 -24.99 -8.37
C ALA A 16 8.06 -24.12 -7.10
N PRO A 17 7.74 -24.62 -5.90
CA PRO A 17 7.97 -23.88 -4.67
C PRO A 17 9.44 -23.47 -4.51
N VAL A 18 9.73 -22.18 -4.58
CA VAL A 18 11.10 -21.62 -4.46
C VAL A 18 11.18 -20.54 -3.39
N LEU A 19 10.02 -20.04 -2.91
CA LEU A 19 9.95 -18.97 -1.92
C LEU A 19 8.96 -19.35 -0.80
N PRO A 20 9.42 -20.02 0.26
CA PRO A 20 8.55 -20.54 1.32
C PRO A 20 7.90 -19.44 2.17
N VAL A 21 8.51 -18.25 2.23
CA VAL A 21 7.99 -17.07 2.94
C VAL A 21 8.18 -15.82 2.09
N PRO A 22 7.29 -14.82 2.20
CA PRO A 22 7.49 -13.55 1.50
C PRO A 22 8.80 -12.86 1.92
N ALA A 23 9.50 -12.25 0.97
CA ALA A 23 10.76 -11.56 1.22
C ALA A 23 10.86 -10.28 0.37
N SER A 24 11.09 -9.12 1.02
CA SER A 24 11.45 -7.84 0.39
C SER A 24 10.75 -7.51 -0.95
N GLY A 25 9.44 -7.64 -1.02
CA GLY A 25 8.67 -7.40 -2.25
C GLY A 25 8.54 -8.60 -3.17
N LEU A 26 8.93 -9.79 -2.72
CA LEU A 26 8.68 -11.06 -3.40
C LEU A 26 7.65 -11.88 -2.62
N ARG A 27 6.70 -12.47 -3.33
CA ARG A 27 5.74 -13.41 -2.78
C ARG A 27 5.40 -14.47 -3.82
N GLN A 28 5.52 -15.74 -3.44
CA GLN A 28 4.99 -16.84 -4.25
C GLN A 28 3.57 -17.16 -3.82
N THR A 29 2.66 -17.32 -4.79
CA THR A 29 1.28 -17.75 -4.53
C THR A 29 1.19 -19.25 -4.41
N GLY A 30 0.06 -19.76 -3.89
CA GLY A 30 -0.18 -21.20 -3.81
C GLY A 30 -0.19 -21.90 -5.17
N GLU A 31 -0.52 -21.17 -6.25
CA GLU A 31 -0.50 -21.68 -7.63
C GLU A 31 0.88 -21.63 -8.27
N GLY A 32 1.90 -21.11 -7.55
CA GLY A 32 3.28 -21.10 -7.98
C GLY A 32 3.77 -19.82 -8.67
N THR A 33 2.91 -18.83 -8.97
CA THR A 33 3.39 -17.57 -9.55
C THR A 33 4.15 -16.75 -8.51
N VAL A 34 5.24 -16.08 -8.92
CA VAL A 34 5.95 -15.13 -8.06
C VAL A 34 5.55 -13.71 -8.45
N MET A 35 5.03 -12.99 -7.47
CA MET A 35 4.75 -11.56 -7.55
C MET A 35 6.02 -10.80 -7.16
N ILE A 36 6.43 -9.85 -8.00
CA ILE A 36 7.62 -9.02 -7.80
C ILE A 36 7.15 -7.57 -7.75
N GLY A 37 7.33 -6.93 -6.66
CA GLY A 37 6.87 -5.54 -6.48
C GLY A 37 7.51 -4.91 -5.26
N VAL A 38 7.21 -3.72 -5.01
CA VAL A 38 6.31 -2.82 -5.71
C VAL A 38 7.04 -1.49 -5.89
N THR A 39 6.66 -0.67 -6.88
CA THR A 39 7.16 0.70 -7.00
C THR A 39 6.30 1.67 -6.17
N GLN A 40 6.86 2.86 -5.92
CA GLN A 40 6.19 4.02 -5.35
C GLN A 40 6.52 5.20 -6.25
N GLU A 41 5.51 5.73 -6.93
CA GLU A 41 5.71 6.72 -7.99
C GLU A 41 4.65 7.82 -7.88
N ASP A 42 5.10 9.05 -7.74
CA ASP A 42 4.23 10.24 -7.83
C ASP A 42 4.11 10.67 -9.30
N VAL A 43 3.06 10.21 -9.94
CA VAL A 43 2.79 10.44 -11.37
C VAL A 43 1.33 10.87 -11.61
N GLY A 44 0.68 11.38 -10.57
CA GLY A 44 -0.73 11.72 -10.63
C GLY A 44 -1.60 10.49 -10.91
N TYR A 45 -2.51 10.60 -11.88
CA TYR A 45 -3.46 9.53 -12.22
C TYR A 45 -2.99 8.63 -13.37
N ASP A 46 -1.70 8.68 -13.76
CA ASP A 46 -1.15 7.83 -14.80
C ASP A 46 -1.08 6.37 -14.35
N LEU A 47 -1.80 5.49 -15.07
CA LEU A 47 -1.83 4.04 -14.85
C LEU A 47 -0.91 3.27 -15.81
N SER A 48 -0.09 3.95 -16.59
CA SER A 48 0.84 3.27 -17.50
C SER A 48 1.87 2.44 -16.73
N THR A 49 2.34 1.36 -17.35
CA THR A 49 3.48 0.59 -16.87
C THR A 49 4.74 0.99 -17.62
N THR A 50 5.91 0.87 -16.99
CA THR A 50 7.17 1.29 -17.60
C THR A 50 8.22 0.17 -17.59
N SER A 51 8.98 0.05 -18.68
CA SER A 51 10.10 -0.88 -18.73
C SER A 51 11.17 -0.57 -17.69
N ALA A 52 11.38 0.70 -17.38
CA ALA A 52 12.34 1.12 -16.35
C ALA A 52 11.95 0.57 -14.97
N ALA A 53 10.67 0.61 -14.59
CA ALA A 53 10.18 0.02 -13.35
C ALA A 53 10.37 -1.51 -13.35
N ALA A 54 10.03 -2.17 -14.46
CA ALA A 54 10.23 -3.62 -14.60
C ALA A 54 11.70 -4.01 -14.39
N VAL A 55 12.63 -3.29 -15.03
CA VAL A 55 14.08 -3.54 -14.89
C VAL A 55 14.54 -3.35 -13.44
N ARG A 56 14.12 -2.26 -12.76
CA ARG A 56 14.50 -2.04 -11.35
C ARG A 56 14.00 -3.16 -10.44
N MET A 57 12.71 -3.52 -10.57
CA MET A 57 12.10 -4.58 -9.76
C MET A 57 12.75 -5.94 -10.01
N THR A 58 13.00 -6.29 -11.28
CA THR A 58 13.66 -7.55 -11.64
C THR A 58 15.09 -7.62 -11.10
N ARG A 59 15.87 -6.54 -11.22
CA ARG A 59 17.23 -6.52 -10.66
C ARG A 59 17.24 -6.74 -9.15
N LYS A 60 16.31 -6.11 -8.43
CA LYS A 60 16.16 -6.33 -6.97
C LYS A 60 15.77 -7.79 -6.68
N ALA A 61 14.81 -8.32 -7.41
CA ALA A 61 14.33 -9.68 -7.26
C ALA A 61 15.45 -10.72 -7.46
N LEU A 62 16.28 -10.54 -8.50
CA LEU A 62 17.40 -11.44 -8.82
C LEU A 62 18.52 -11.42 -7.77
N ARG A 63 18.67 -10.33 -7.01
CA ARG A 63 19.61 -10.31 -5.87
C ARG A 63 19.13 -11.15 -4.70
N ILE A 64 17.81 -11.30 -4.54
CA ILE A 64 17.19 -12.04 -3.44
C ILE A 64 17.02 -13.51 -3.83
N LEU A 65 16.56 -13.75 -5.05
CA LEU A 65 16.22 -15.06 -5.59
C LEU A 65 16.76 -15.20 -7.03
N PRO A 66 18.03 -15.57 -7.22
CA PRO A 66 18.67 -15.66 -8.55
C PRO A 66 17.96 -16.61 -9.51
N GLU A 67 17.27 -17.63 -9.01
CA GLU A 67 16.52 -18.62 -9.79
C GLU A 67 15.43 -17.97 -10.64
N LEU A 68 14.92 -16.81 -10.27
CA LEU A 68 13.96 -16.05 -11.06
C LEU A 68 14.52 -15.61 -12.43
N GLY A 69 15.85 -15.64 -12.61
CA GLY A 69 16.48 -15.33 -13.90
C GLY A 69 16.10 -16.28 -15.04
N LYS A 70 15.57 -17.45 -14.73
CA LYS A 70 15.07 -18.44 -15.70
C LYS A 70 13.57 -18.34 -15.94
N ALA A 71 12.85 -17.59 -15.10
CA ALA A 71 11.40 -17.46 -15.16
C ALA A 71 10.98 -16.40 -16.18
N ARG A 72 9.86 -16.66 -16.88
CA ARG A 72 9.25 -15.68 -17.76
C ARG A 72 8.32 -14.76 -16.98
N LEU A 73 8.40 -13.46 -17.26
CA LEU A 73 7.40 -12.49 -16.80
C LEU A 73 6.18 -12.64 -17.73
N VAL A 74 5.02 -12.92 -17.14
CA VAL A 74 3.76 -13.11 -17.91
C VAL A 74 2.86 -11.89 -17.82
N ARG A 75 3.05 -11.03 -16.82
CA ARG A 75 2.22 -9.83 -16.63
C ARG A 75 2.96 -8.73 -15.86
N GLN A 76 2.65 -7.50 -16.27
CA GLN A 76 2.93 -6.27 -15.54
C GLN A 76 1.65 -5.44 -15.48
N TRP A 77 1.35 -4.87 -14.32
CA TRP A 77 0.27 -3.90 -14.19
C TRP A 77 0.61 -2.84 -13.16
N SER A 78 -0.20 -1.80 -13.11
CA SER A 78 -0.12 -0.75 -12.13
C SER A 78 -1.47 -0.46 -11.49
N CYS A 79 -1.44 0.13 -10.32
CA CYS A 79 -2.61 0.62 -9.60
C CYS A 79 -2.25 1.89 -8.83
N LEU A 80 -3.24 2.72 -8.55
CA LEU A 80 -3.08 3.87 -7.69
C LEU A 80 -3.48 3.52 -6.26
N ARG A 81 -2.61 3.83 -5.32
CA ARG A 81 -2.94 3.85 -3.89
C ARG A 81 -3.54 5.20 -3.55
N VAL A 82 -4.50 5.20 -2.64
CA VAL A 82 -4.99 6.42 -2.02
C VAL A 82 -4.10 6.73 -0.82
N MET A 83 -3.26 7.76 -0.95
CA MET A 83 -2.35 8.16 0.10
C MET A 83 -2.89 9.36 0.88
N THR A 84 -2.84 9.27 2.19
CA THR A 84 -2.97 10.40 3.10
C THR A 84 -1.63 11.13 3.19
N PRO A 85 -1.58 12.42 3.59
CA PRO A 85 -0.32 13.17 3.64
C PRO A 85 0.77 12.55 4.51
N ASP A 86 0.38 11.79 5.53
CA ASP A 86 1.28 11.12 6.49
C ASP A 86 1.35 9.59 6.30
N GLY A 87 0.61 9.04 5.34
CA GLY A 87 0.56 7.61 5.06
C GLY A 87 -0.26 6.78 6.04
N TYR A 88 -0.81 7.37 7.11
CA TYR A 88 -1.64 6.66 8.09
C TYR A 88 -3.13 6.72 7.72
N PRO A 89 -3.94 5.77 8.23
CA PRO A 89 -5.39 5.79 8.02
C PRO A 89 -6.05 7.08 8.53
N VAL A 90 -7.23 7.37 8.00
CA VAL A 90 -8.13 8.42 8.52
C VAL A 90 -9.46 7.80 8.83
N TYR A 91 -9.97 8.11 10.02
CA TYR A 91 -11.33 7.77 10.43
C TYR A 91 -12.02 9.05 10.89
N ALA A 92 -13.19 9.32 10.33
CA ALA A 92 -13.94 10.53 10.67
C ALA A 92 -15.45 10.33 10.49
N SER A 93 -16.21 10.95 11.36
CA SER A 93 -17.67 11.09 11.24
C SER A 93 -18.00 12.44 10.63
N SER A 94 -19.01 12.50 9.79
CA SER A 94 -19.46 13.76 9.22
C SER A 94 -20.19 14.61 10.28
N PRO A 95 -19.78 15.85 10.53
CA PRO A 95 -20.53 16.73 11.43
C PRO A 95 -21.85 17.23 10.82
N MET A 96 -21.98 17.19 9.50
CA MET A 96 -23.16 17.67 8.78
C MET A 96 -24.20 16.58 8.53
N TYR A 97 -23.76 15.34 8.43
CA TYR A 97 -24.60 14.20 8.07
C TYR A 97 -24.46 13.09 9.11
N PRO A 98 -25.31 13.04 10.15
CA PRO A 98 -25.27 12.00 11.18
C PRO A 98 -25.32 10.61 10.56
N GLY A 99 -24.40 9.73 10.99
CA GLY A 99 -24.29 8.36 10.49
C GLY A 99 -23.44 8.21 9.21
N ALA A 100 -22.94 9.30 8.62
CA ALA A 100 -21.98 9.22 7.53
C ALA A 100 -20.55 9.15 8.10
N GLU A 101 -19.85 8.06 7.79
CA GLU A 101 -18.50 7.74 8.29
C GLU A 101 -17.52 7.64 7.14
N ILE A 102 -16.28 8.03 7.39
CA ILE A 102 -15.15 7.89 6.46
C ILE A 102 -14.10 6.99 7.11
N ALA A 103 -13.69 5.97 6.37
CA ALA A 103 -12.48 5.20 6.66
C ALA A 103 -11.65 5.12 5.39
N THR A 104 -10.48 5.75 5.37
CA THR A 104 -9.58 5.72 4.20
C THR A 104 -8.16 5.35 4.60
N CYS A 105 -7.52 4.49 3.79
CA CYS A 105 -6.15 4.04 4.00
C CYS A 105 -5.58 3.42 2.72
N HIS A 106 -4.26 3.44 2.55
CA HIS A 106 -3.62 2.72 1.46
C HIS A 106 -3.48 1.20 1.73
N SER A 107 -3.55 0.77 2.99
CA SER A 107 -3.32 -0.60 3.44
C SER A 107 -4.61 -1.37 3.71
N GLY A 108 -5.63 -1.21 2.86
CA GLY A 108 -6.96 -1.79 3.07
C GLY A 108 -6.97 -3.32 3.25
N VAL A 109 -6.10 -4.05 2.55
CA VAL A 109 -5.98 -5.51 2.71
C VAL A 109 -5.43 -5.87 4.09
N THR A 110 -4.37 -5.18 4.54
CA THR A 110 -3.76 -5.40 5.86
C THR A 110 -4.73 -5.07 7.00
N LEU A 111 -5.52 -4.02 6.83
CA LEU A 111 -6.47 -3.55 7.83
C LEU A 111 -7.88 -4.19 7.69
N ALA A 112 -8.08 -5.09 6.72
CA ALA A 112 -9.40 -5.66 6.44
C ALA A 112 -10.03 -6.34 7.66
N SER A 113 -9.26 -7.09 8.43
CA SER A 113 -9.77 -7.77 9.64
C SER A 113 -10.20 -6.78 10.73
N PHE A 114 -9.47 -5.67 10.88
CA PHE A 114 -9.85 -4.60 11.81
C PHE A 114 -11.13 -3.90 11.33
N HIS A 115 -11.23 -3.57 10.03
CA HIS A 115 -12.40 -2.90 9.47
C HIS A 115 -13.65 -3.77 9.53
N ALA A 116 -13.54 -5.06 9.15
CA ALA A 116 -14.66 -6.00 9.14
C ALA A 116 -15.07 -6.49 10.53
N GLY A 117 -14.22 -6.38 11.52
CA GLY A 117 -14.47 -6.82 12.90
C GLY A 117 -14.66 -5.64 13.86
N PRO A 118 -13.64 -5.25 14.62
CA PRO A 118 -13.76 -4.26 15.69
C PRO A 118 -14.38 -2.93 15.25
N TYR A 119 -13.98 -2.41 14.08
CA TYR A 119 -14.49 -1.14 13.57
C TYR A 119 -15.96 -1.22 13.19
N ALA A 120 -16.36 -2.24 12.42
CA ALA A 120 -17.76 -2.44 12.05
C ALA A 120 -18.66 -2.64 13.28
N GLN A 121 -18.22 -3.40 14.29
CA GLN A 121 -18.96 -3.60 15.52
C GLN A 121 -19.10 -2.29 16.32
N ALA A 122 -18.06 -1.47 16.36
CA ALA A 122 -18.10 -0.17 17.02
C ALA A 122 -19.11 0.76 16.36
N LEU A 123 -19.11 0.85 15.03
CA LEU A 123 -20.09 1.62 14.27
C LEU A 123 -21.53 1.14 14.53
N ALA A 124 -21.77 -0.16 14.44
CA ALA A 124 -23.10 -0.74 14.65
C ALA A 124 -23.62 -0.53 16.06
N SER A 125 -22.77 -0.42 17.06
CA SER A 125 -23.14 -0.22 18.47
C SER A 125 -23.04 1.24 18.94
N GLY A 126 -22.65 2.17 18.08
CA GLY A 126 -22.41 3.57 18.44
C GLY A 126 -21.24 3.76 19.41
N ARG A 127 -20.36 2.76 19.56
CA ARG A 127 -19.21 2.84 20.47
C ARG A 127 -18.02 3.49 19.80
N HIS A 128 -17.33 4.33 20.54
CA HIS A 128 -16.05 4.89 20.11
C HIS A 128 -14.89 3.92 20.40
N LEU A 129 -13.99 3.73 19.42
CA LEU A 129 -12.75 2.98 19.63
C LEU A 129 -11.60 3.94 19.96
N GLN A 130 -11.02 3.83 21.14
CA GLN A 130 -9.90 4.69 21.57
C GLN A 130 -8.69 4.61 20.62
N THR A 131 -8.46 3.47 19.98
CA THR A 131 -7.39 3.29 18.99
C THR A 131 -7.51 4.23 17.79
N LEU A 132 -8.71 4.72 17.48
CA LEU A 132 -8.95 5.66 16.38
C LEU A 132 -8.55 7.09 16.70
N ASN A 133 -8.36 7.44 17.98
CA ASN A 133 -7.96 8.78 18.42
C ASN A 133 -6.59 9.20 17.84
N ALA A 134 -5.76 8.26 17.43
CA ALA A 134 -4.49 8.54 16.76
C ALA A 134 -4.64 8.92 15.28
N PHE A 135 -5.83 8.72 14.69
CA PHE A 135 -6.05 8.83 13.25
C PHE A 135 -7.22 9.76 12.85
N PRO A 136 -7.44 10.89 13.54
CA PRO A 136 -8.53 11.82 13.23
C PRO A 136 -8.21 12.59 11.95
N LEU A 137 -9.25 13.08 11.26
CA LEU A 137 -9.10 13.94 10.08
C LEU A 137 -8.47 15.30 10.45
N GLU A 138 -8.77 15.79 11.64
CA GLU A 138 -8.37 17.11 12.16
C GLU A 138 -6.86 17.26 12.31
N ARG A 139 -6.09 16.16 12.35
CA ARG A 139 -4.61 16.20 12.40
C ARG A 139 -3.99 16.89 11.17
N PHE A 140 -4.76 17.04 10.09
CA PHE A 140 -4.33 17.76 8.88
C PHE A 140 -4.71 19.24 8.89
N ASN A 141 -5.44 19.73 9.89
CA ASN A 141 -5.86 21.13 10.01
C ASN A 141 -4.78 22.01 10.68
N VAL A 142 -3.58 21.49 10.88
CA VAL A 142 -2.46 22.26 11.45
C VAL A 142 -2.00 23.33 10.46
N PRO A 143 -1.79 24.60 10.88
CA PRO A 143 -1.22 25.64 10.02
C PRO A 143 0.11 25.18 9.42
N LYS A 144 0.34 25.45 8.13
CA LYS A 144 1.52 24.99 7.35
C LYS A 144 2.91 25.30 7.98
N ASN A 145 2.96 26.16 9.00
CA ASN A 145 4.21 26.56 9.66
C ASN A 145 4.72 25.60 10.73
N GLN A 146 4.05 24.46 10.97
CA GLN A 146 4.45 23.51 12.01
C GLN A 146 4.51 22.05 11.53
N SER A 147 4.49 21.78 10.24
CA SER A 147 4.67 20.42 9.73
C SER A 147 6.12 19.98 9.96
N PRO A 148 6.39 18.89 10.68
CA PRO A 148 7.72 18.32 10.74
C PRO A 148 8.14 17.97 9.31
N GLN A 149 9.28 18.49 8.87
CA GLN A 149 9.91 18.02 7.65
C GLN A 149 10.25 16.53 7.88
N HIS A 150 9.52 15.63 7.23
CA HIS A 150 9.97 14.25 7.11
C HIS A 150 11.27 14.28 6.33
N THR A 151 12.36 14.19 7.04
CA THR A 151 13.66 13.88 6.47
C THR A 151 13.51 12.50 5.83
N THR A 152 13.41 12.47 4.52
CA THR A 152 13.62 11.24 3.75
C THR A 152 15.05 10.82 4.05
N ALA A 153 15.21 9.88 4.97
CA ALA A 153 16.46 9.17 5.11
C ALA A 153 16.66 8.41 3.79
N ASP A 154 17.61 8.90 3.00
CA ASP A 154 18.15 8.18 1.85
C ASP A 154 18.61 6.81 2.32
N ALA A 155 17.81 5.78 2.08
CA ALA A 155 18.26 4.40 2.15
C ALA A 155 18.98 4.07 0.84
N HIS A 156 20.15 4.66 0.67
CA HIS A 156 21.19 4.08 -0.17
C HIS A 156 21.77 2.90 0.60
N HIS A 157 21.44 1.68 0.17
CA HIS A 157 22.34 0.51 0.07
C HIS A 157 21.65 -0.59 -0.71
#